data_452d4e6e276e1d49f6071d5c8637a79a
#
_entry.id   452d4e6e276e1d49f6071d5c8637a79a
#
_cell.length_a   1.000
_cell.length_b   1.000
_cell.length_c   1.000
_cell.angle_alpha   90.00
_cell.angle_beta   90.00
_cell.angle_gamma   90.00
#
_symmetry.space_group_name_H-M   'P 1'
#
loop_
_entity.id
_entity.type
_entity.pdbx_description
1 polymer ?
#
loop_
_entity_poly.entity_id
_entity_poly.type
_entity_poly.pdbx_seq_one_letter_code
_entity_poly.pdbx_strand_id
1 'polypeptide(L)'
;MGAMGLRMSGLVLAGLLVASGVDAAEIKVVTSGGFAAPSQALAPEFERTTHDKVEILLGPSMGATHDAIPARLARGEKLDVLLMVASALDELVKQGKVIPSSRVDIARSYIGLAVKAGAPKPDISTVAALKQTLLNAKSIAYSDSASGVYLSTVGFKQMGIADEIAGKSRMIPATPVGEIVAKGEAELGFQQLSELMPVPGIELVGPLPDGVQKVTMYAAGISVDSKEPAASAAFIRFLTSPGAAPTVKSFGLDPVTIQP
;
A
#
# COMPACT_ATOMS: atom_id res chain seq x y z
N MET A 1 64.64 -41.37 50.27
CA MET A 1 63.21 -41.59 50.12
C MET A 1 62.67 -40.26 49.55
N GLY A 2 62.49 -40.18 48.22
CA GLY A 2 62.12 -38.98 47.53
C GLY A 2 60.60 -39.06 47.14
N ALA A 3 59.85 -38.01 47.46
CA ALA A 3 58.47 -37.85 47.04
C ALA A 3 58.44 -37.00 45.75
N MET A 4 57.95 -37.59 44.68
CA MET A 4 57.80 -36.97 43.38
C MET A 4 56.43 -36.28 43.31
N GLY A 5 56.41 -34.95 43.32
CA GLY A 5 55.21 -34.14 43.19
C GLY A 5 54.75 -34.01 41.75
N LEU A 6 53.57 -34.53 41.44
CA LEU A 6 52.90 -34.46 40.12
C LEU A 6 52.21 -33.09 39.99
N ARG A 7 52.71 -32.23 39.07
CA ARG A 7 52.05 -30.94 38.72
C ARG A 7 51.04 -31.22 37.62
N MET A 8 49.77 -31.14 38.01
CA MET A 8 48.67 -31.09 37.02
C MET A 8 48.54 -29.67 36.44
N SER A 9 48.95 -29.50 35.17
CA SER A 9 48.66 -28.28 34.41
C SER A 9 47.23 -28.32 33.90
N GLY A 10 46.35 -27.51 34.47
CA GLY A 10 45.00 -27.33 33.98
C GLY A 10 44.98 -26.45 32.72
N LEU A 11 44.56 -27.03 31.60
CA LEU A 11 44.34 -26.32 30.33
C LEU A 11 42.98 -25.61 30.41
N VAL A 12 42.98 -24.29 30.60
CA VAL A 12 41.75 -23.47 30.50
C VAL A 12 41.49 -23.22 29.05
N LEU A 13 40.49 -23.91 28.50
CA LEU A 13 39.97 -23.68 27.15
C LEU A 13 39.07 -22.45 27.19
N ALA A 14 39.59 -21.28 26.84
CA ALA A 14 38.82 -20.08 26.64
C ALA A 14 38.00 -20.21 25.35
N GLY A 15 36.71 -20.55 25.46
CA GLY A 15 35.77 -20.54 24.35
C GLY A 15 35.55 -19.10 23.88
N LEU A 16 36.07 -18.73 22.70
CA LEU A 16 35.66 -17.51 22.01
C LEU A 16 34.22 -17.70 21.57
N LEU A 17 33.26 -17.05 22.23
CA LEU A 17 31.94 -16.77 21.71
C LEU A 17 32.09 -15.75 20.59
N VAL A 18 32.19 -16.22 19.34
CA VAL A 18 31.99 -15.36 18.17
C VAL A 18 30.51 -14.99 18.13
N ALA A 19 30.18 -13.84 18.68
CA ALA A 19 28.90 -13.20 18.43
C ALA A 19 28.90 -12.83 16.95
N SER A 20 28.25 -13.64 16.10
CA SER A 20 27.94 -13.26 14.73
C SER A 20 27.00 -12.08 14.83
N GLY A 21 27.52 -10.85 14.75
CA GLY A 21 26.74 -9.67 14.54
C GLY A 21 25.94 -9.90 13.24
N VAL A 22 24.63 -10.03 13.35
CA VAL A 22 23.77 -9.97 12.18
C VAL A 22 23.83 -8.50 11.75
N ASP A 23 24.49 -8.21 10.64
CA ASP A 23 24.45 -6.87 10.06
C ASP A 23 22.99 -6.51 9.78
N ALA A 24 22.62 -5.26 10.13
CA ALA A 24 21.31 -4.73 9.87
C ALA A 24 21.05 -4.75 8.35
N ALA A 25 19.98 -5.39 7.93
CA ALA A 25 19.57 -5.43 6.53
C ALA A 25 19.00 -4.08 6.10
N GLU A 26 19.16 -3.75 4.81
CA GLU A 26 18.48 -2.60 4.18
C GLU A 26 17.55 -3.14 3.09
N ILE A 27 16.25 -3.02 3.29
CA ILE A 27 15.23 -3.48 2.35
C ILE A 27 14.59 -2.32 1.59
N LYS A 28 14.50 -2.45 0.27
CA LYS A 28 13.81 -1.51 -0.62
C LYS A 28 12.38 -1.99 -0.88
N VAL A 29 11.45 -1.24 -0.32
CA VAL A 29 10.02 -1.54 -0.41
C VAL A 29 9.37 -0.58 -1.39
N VAL A 30 8.84 -1.07 -2.50
CA VAL A 30 8.02 -0.25 -3.38
C VAL A 30 6.54 -0.45 -3.06
N THR A 31 5.81 0.65 -2.88
CA THR A 31 4.38 0.62 -2.55
C THR A 31 3.57 1.48 -3.50
N SER A 32 2.38 1.02 -3.86
CA SER A 32 1.41 1.86 -4.56
C SER A 32 0.63 2.74 -3.57
N GLY A 33 0.03 3.82 -4.10
CA GLY A 33 -0.56 4.89 -3.30
C GLY A 33 -1.49 4.42 -2.19
N GLY A 34 -2.35 3.44 -2.46
CA GLY A 34 -3.34 2.97 -1.48
C GLY A 34 -2.77 2.29 -0.24
N PHE A 35 -1.51 1.82 -0.23
CA PHE A 35 -0.85 1.30 0.97
C PHE A 35 0.39 2.11 1.37
N ALA A 36 0.61 3.27 0.75
CA ALA A 36 1.78 4.12 1.00
C ALA A 36 1.80 4.67 2.44
N ALA A 37 0.73 5.34 2.85
CA ALA A 37 0.65 5.94 4.18
C ALA A 37 0.79 4.92 5.33
N PRO A 38 0.11 3.75 5.33
CA PRO A 38 0.36 2.70 6.32
C PRO A 38 1.81 2.21 6.34
N SER A 39 2.43 1.97 5.17
CA SER A 39 3.82 1.50 5.13
C SER A 39 4.80 2.53 5.70
N GLN A 40 4.61 3.81 5.39
CA GLN A 40 5.44 4.90 5.92
C GLN A 40 5.28 5.06 7.44
N ALA A 41 4.08 4.85 7.97
CA ALA A 41 3.82 4.91 9.40
C ALA A 41 4.39 3.71 10.17
N LEU A 42 4.38 2.52 9.55
CA LEU A 42 4.81 1.26 10.18
C LEU A 42 6.31 0.98 10.03
N ALA A 43 6.97 1.49 8.99
CA ALA A 43 8.40 1.24 8.76
C ALA A 43 9.29 1.65 9.95
N PRO A 44 9.13 2.83 10.60
CA PRO A 44 9.95 3.19 11.76
C PRO A 44 9.77 2.26 12.97
N GLU A 45 8.58 1.67 13.15
CA GLU A 45 8.33 0.71 14.23
C GLU A 45 9.04 -0.62 13.96
N PHE A 46 8.99 -1.10 12.72
CA PHE A 46 9.76 -2.28 12.28
C PHE A 46 11.26 -2.06 12.47
N GLU A 47 11.81 -0.95 11.99
CA GLU A 47 13.23 -0.59 12.14
C GLU A 47 13.68 -0.58 13.61
N ARG A 48 12.84 -0.02 14.50
CA ARG A 48 13.14 0.04 15.93
C ARG A 48 13.21 -1.33 16.58
N THR A 49 12.43 -2.30 16.08
CA THR A 49 12.34 -3.66 16.68
C THR A 49 13.34 -4.64 16.10
N THR A 50 13.73 -4.47 14.84
CA THR A 50 14.63 -5.41 14.13
C THR A 50 16.05 -4.86 13.94
N HIS A 51 16.21 -3.54 14.00
CA HIS A 51 17.40 -2.78 13.60
C HIS A 51 17.67 -2.78 12.09
N ASP A 52 16.82 -3.43 11.28
CA ASP A 52 16.89 -3.34 9.83
C ASP A 52 16.43 -1.96 9.34
N LYS A 53 16.79 -1.59 8.11
CA LYS A 53 16.39 -0.34 7.46
C LYS A 53 15.34 -0.59 6.37
N VAL A 54 14.40 0.32 6.22
CA VAL A 54 13.31 0.23 5.24
C VAL A 54 13.27 1.50 4.40
N GLU A 55 13.68 1.39 3.15
CA GLU A 55 13.52 2.46 2.16
C GLU A 55 12.16 2.31 1.46
N ILE A 56 11.24 3.26 1.66
CA ILE A 56 9.92 3.25 1.01
C ILE A 56 9.95 4.06 -0.28
N LEU A 57 9.71 3.38 -1.40
CA LEU A 57 9.58 3.96 -2.73
C LEU A 57 8.11 3.95 -3.17
N LEU A 58 7.68 4.97 -3.92
CA LEU A 58 6.32 5.06 -4.44
C LEU A 58 6.28 4.70 -5.92
N GLY A 59 5.21 4.01 -6.35
CA GLY A 59 4.97 3.71 -7.75
C GLY A 59 3.59 3.10 -8.00
N PRO A 60 2.91 3.43 -9.11
CA PRO A 60 1.64 2.80 -9.44
C PRO A 60 1.75 1.27 -9.55
N SER A 61 0.68 0.57 -9.11
CA SER A 61 0.61 -0.90 -9.21
C SER A 61 0.61 -1.41 -10.66
N MET A 62 0.23 -0.58 -11.61
CA MET A 62 0.09 -0.93 -13.02
C MET A 62 0.38 0.28 -13.91
N GLY A 63 0.43 0.06 -15.22
CA GLY A 63 0.73 1.10 -16.20
C GLY A 63 2.20 1.09 -16.62
N ALA A 64 2.54 1.99 -17.55
CA ALA A 64 3.85 2.08 -18.21
C ALA A 64 4.61 3.37 -17.84
N THR A 65 4.14 4.14 -16.87
CA THR A 65 4.88 5.32 -16.39
C THR A 65 6.24 4.90 -15.82
N HIS A 66 7.22 5.79 -15.86
CA HIS A 66 8.58 5.48 -15.41
C HIS A 66 8.61 4.88 -14.00
N ASP A 67 7.77 5.38 -13.09
CA ASP A 67 7.76 4.93 -11.68
C ASP A 67 6.81 3.77 -11.40
N ALA A 68 6.04 3.29 -12.39
CA ALA A 68 5.18 2.13 -12.22
C ALA A 68 6.00 0.91 -11.80
N ILE A 69 5.49 0.15 -10.83
CA ILE A 69 6.18 -1.02 -10.27
C ILE A 69 6.61 -2.01 -11.37
N PRO A 70 5.74 -2.37 -12.34
CA PRO A 70 6.16 -3.24 -13.45
C PRO A 70 7.29 -2.65 -14.29
N ALA A 71 7.27 -1.32 -14.54
CA ALA A 71 8.30 -0.65 -15.33
C ALA A 71 9.65 -0.60 -14.60
N ARG A 72 9.65 -0.38 -13.26
CA ARG A 72 10.84 -0.47 -12.41
C ARG A 72 11.49 -1.85 -12.50
N LEU A 73 10.70 -2.92 -12.33
CA LEU A 73 11.17 -4.30 -12.43
C LEU A 73 11.66 -4.66 -13.84
N ALA A 74 11.00 -4.15 -14.89
CA ALA A 74 11.39 -4.41 -16.28
C ALA A 74 12.78 -3.82 -16.63
N ARG A 75 13.14 -2.68 -16.03
CA ARG A 75 14.48 -2.08 -16.23
C ARG A 75 15.53 -2.61 -15.24
N GLY A 76 15.19 -3.61 -14.41
CA GLY A 76 16.13 -4.28 -13.51
C GLY A 76 16.43 -3.51 -12.22
N GLU A 77 15.54 -2.58 -11.81
CA GLU A 77 15.67 -1.91 -10.53
C GLU A 77 15.57 -2.92 -9.39
N LYS A 78 16.51 -2.84 -8.43
CA LYS A 78 16.58 -3.79 -7.33
C LYS A 78 15.61 -3.38 -6.24
N LEU A 79 14.56 -4.16 -6.11
CA LEU A 79 13.48 -4.00 -5.13
C LEU A 79 13.38 -5.30 -4.34
N ASP A 80 13.09 -5.20 -3.05
CA ASP A 80 12.98 -6.36 -2.18
C ASP A 80 11.52 -6.72 -1.94
N VAL A 81 10.68 -5.76 -1.53
CA VAL A 81 9.25 -5.98 -1.24
C VAL A 81 8.39 -5.12 -2.15
N LEU A 82 7.34 -5.73 -2.66
CA LEU A 82 6.33 -5.09 -3.50
C LEU A 82 5.01 -5.08 -2.73
N LEU A 83 4.45 -3.88 -2.48
CA LEU A 83 3.15 -3.67 -1.84
C LEU A 83 2.22 -3.01 -2.85
N MET A 84 1.28 -3.76 -3.42
CA MET A 84 0.52 -3.30 -4.57
C MET A 84 -0.85 -3.97 -4.69
N VAL A 85 -1.64 -3.56 -5.67
CA VAL A 85 -2.93 -4.20 -5.97
C VAL A 85 -2.70 -5.69 -6.26
N ALA A 86 -3.45 -6.54 -5.58
CA ALA A 86 -3.25 -8.00 -5.61
C ALA A 86 -3.26 -8.58 -7.02
N SER A 87 -4.23 -8.20 -7.87
CA SER A 87 -4.29 -8.70 -9.25
C SER A 87 -3.06 -8.33 -10.08
N ALA A 88 -2.48 -7.15 -9.87
CA ALA A 88 -1.26 -6.74 -10.55
C ALA A 88 -0.02 -7.49 -10.01
N LEU A 89 0.02 -7.76 -8.71
CA LEU A 89 1.05 -8.61 -8.11
C LEU A 89 0.99 -10.04 -8.65
N ASP A 90 -0.23 -10.60 -8.79
CA ASP A 90 -0.44 -11.93 -9.33
C ASP A 90 0.09 -12.06 -10.78
N GLU A 91 -0.01 -11.00 -11.59
CA GLU A 91 0.60 -10.97 -12.92
C GLU A 91 2.14 -10.96 -12.85
N LEU A 92 2.74 -10.26 -11.89
CA LEU A 92 4.19 -10.30 -11.68
C LEU A 92 4.67 -11.66 -11.16
N VAL A 93 3.86 -12.35 -10.37
CA VAL A 93 4.12 -13.76 -9.98
C VAL A 93 4.16 -14.66 -11.21
N LYS A 94 3.16 -14.57 -12.10
CA LYS A 94 3.11 -15.35 -13.36
C LYS A 94 4.30 -15.06 -14.28
N GLN A 95 4.79 -13.81 -14.28
CA GLN A 95 5.97 -13.39 -15.03
C GLN A 95 7.30 -13.81 -14.38
N GLY A 96 7.27 -14.51 -13.22
CA GLY A 96 8.48 -14.92 -12.51
C GLY A 96 9.28 -13.77 -11.89
N LYS A 97 8.64 -12.63 -11.60
CA LYS A 97 9.28 -11.46 -10.97
C LYS A 97 9.14 -11.44 -9.45
N VAL A 98 8.22 -12.24 -8.91
CA VAL A 98 7.91 -12.34 -7.47
C VAL A 98 7.98 -13.80 -7.06
N ILE A 99 8.54 -14.07 -5.89
CA ILE A 99 8.58 -15.40 -5.28
C ILE A 99 7.14 -15.83 -4.95
N PRO A 100 6.57 -16.87 -5.59
CA PRO A 100 5.15 -17.22 -5.45
C PRO A 100 4.72 -17.47 -3.99
N SER A 101 5.55 -18.15 -3.21
CA SER A 101 5.28 -18.47 -1.80
C SER A 101 5.31 -17.26 -0.86
N SER A 102 5.81 -16.12 -1.30
CA SER A 102 5.87 -14.89 -0.52
C SER A 102 4.64 -13.99 -0.70
N ARG A 103 3.74 -14.33 -1.64
CA ARG A 103 2.56 -13.54 -1.93
C ARG A 103 1.54 -13.66 -0.79
N VAL A 104 1.15 -12.51 -0.20
CA VAL A 104 0.26 -12.42 0.96
C VAL A 104 -0.72 -11.26 0.77
N ASP A 105 -2.02 -11.46 1.01
CA ASP A 105 -2.98 -10.37 1.11
C ASP A 105 -2.73 -9.56 2.39
N ILE A 106 -2.74 -8.22 2.29
CA ILE A 106 -2.39 -7.34 3.41
C ILE A 106 -3.55 -6.44 3.86
N ALA A 107 -4.38 -5.95 2.94
CA ALA A 107 -5.51 -5.09 3.29
C ALA A 107 -6.55 -5.00 2.17
N ARG A 108 -7.80 -4.68 2.54
CA ARG A 108 -8.85 -4.25 1.62
C ARG A 108 -8.97 -2.74 1.66
N SER A 109 -9.16 -2.14 0.50
CA SER A 109 -9.38 -0.70 0.34
C SER A 109 -10.69 -0.44 -0.39
N TYR A 110 -11.31 0.68 -0.09
CA TYR A 110 -12.61 1.11 -0.61
C TYR A 110 -12.45 2.43 -1.35
N ILE A 111 -13.22 2.60 -2.43
CA ILE A 111 -13.31 3.88 -3.11
C ILE A 111 -14.13 4.83 -2.24
N GLY A 112 -13.60 6.02 -2.02
CA GLY A 112 -14.27 7.09 -1.29
C GLY A 112 -14.51 8.31 -2.14
N LEU A 113 -15.40 9.17 -1.63
CA LEU A 113 -15.67 10.50 -2.14
C LEU A 113 -15.16 11.54 -1.14
N ALA A 114 -14.48 12.55 -1.67
CA ALA A 114 -14.08 13.73 -0.93
C ALA A 114 -14.64 15.01 -1.57
N VAL A 115 -14.85 16.01 -0.75
CA VAL A 115 -15.16 17.40 -1.10
C VAL A 115 -14.11 18.32 -0.48
N LYS A 116 -14.06 19.58 -0.92
CA LYS A 116 -13.19 20.59 -0.30
C LYS A 116 -13.62 20.82 1.16
N ALA A 117 -12.67 21.03 2.04
CA ALA A 117 -12.94 21.35 3.44
C ALA A 117 -13.90 22.55 3.58
N GLY A 118 -14.92 22.37 4.42
CA GLY A 118 -16.00 23.34 4.61
C GLY A 118 -17.10 23.34 3.55
N ALA A 119 -16.97 22.54 2.48
CA ALA A 119 -18.06 22.34 1.53
C ALA A 119 -19.15 21.40 2.10
N PRO A 120 -20.43 21.58 1.73
CA PRO A 120 -21.47 20.65 2.13
C PRO A 120 -21.17 19.23 1.65
N LYS A 121 -21.32 18.25 2.54
CA LYS A 121 -21.19 16.83 2.18
C LYS A 121 -22.50 16.36 1.49
N PRO A 122 -22.40 15.91 0.23
CA PRO A 122 -23.58 15.38 -0.46
C PRO A 122 -23.98 14.02 0.11
N ASP A 123 -25.24 13.66 -0.08
CA ASP A 123 -25.72 12.32 0.24
C ASP A 123 -25.24 11.31 -0.81
N ILE A 124 -24.54 10.28 -0.35
CA ILE A 124 -24.08 9.13 -1.15
C ILE A 124 -24.46 7.80 -0.49
N SER A 125 -25.41 7.81 0.43
CA SER A 125 -25.78 6.63 1.24
C SER A 125 -26.38 5.49 0.41
N THR A 126 -26.89 5.78 -0.77
CA THR A 126 -27.44 4.81 -1.73
C THR A 126 -26.91 5.07 -3.13
N VAL A 127 -27.01 4.07 -4.02
CA VAL A 127 -26.68 4.25 -5.44
C VAL A 127 -27.49 5.36 -6.09
N ALA A 128 -28.78 5.50 -5.73
CA ALA A 128 -29.64 6.55 -6.25
C ALA A 128 -29.21 7.94 -5.77
N ALA A 129 -28.85 8.09 -4.48
CA ALA A 129 -28.35 9.34 -3.93
C ALA A 129 -27.00 9.73 -4.56
N LEU A 130 -26.06 8.78 -4.67
CA LEU A 130 -24.79 8.98 -5.37
C LEU A 130 -25.02 9.42 -6.82
N LYS A 131 -25.93 8.77 -7.55
CA LYS A 131 -26.29 9.14 -8.92
C LYS A 131 -26.75 10.60 -8.98
N GLN A 132 -27.67 11.03 -8.12
CA GLN A 132 -28.15 12.41 -8.07
C GLN A 132 -27.02 13.39 -7.73
N THR A 133 -26.16 13.06 -6.78
CA THR A 133 -24.98 13.84 -6.43
C THR A 133 -24.08 14.05 -7.65
N LEU A 134 -23.79 13.00 -8.41
CA LEU A 134 -22.96 13.08 -9.61
C LEU A 134 -23.62 13.92 -10.72
N LEU A 135 -24.93 13.76 -10.94
CA LEU A 135 -25.67 14.54 -11.93
C LEU A 135 -25.70 16.02 -11.60
N ASN A 136 -25.78 16.37 -10.32
CA ASN A 136 -25.87 17.78 -9.87
C ASN A 136 -24.50 18.46 -9.73
N ALA A 137 -23.42 17.70 -9.59
CA ALA A 137 -22.08 18.24 -9.43
C ALA A 137 -21.62 19.08 -10.64
N LYS A 138 -20.85 20.12 -10.39
CA LYS A 138 -20.25 20.98 -11.43
C LYS A 138 -19.02 20.34 -12.06
N SER A 139 -18.26 19.59 -11.28
CA SER A 139 -17.04 18.94 -11.75
C SER A 139 -16.71 17.72 -10.90
N ILE A 140 -16.19 16.68 -11.55
CA ILE A 140 -15.86 15.38 -10.96
C ILE A 140 -14.42 15.03 -11.34
N ALA A 141 -13.61 14.70 -10.36
CA ALA A 141 -12.25 14.19 -10.56
C ALA A 141 -12.13 12.76 -10.05
N TYR A 142 -11.38 11.92 -10.75
CA TYR A 142 -11.04 10.57 -10.34
C TYR A 142 -9.61 10.22 -10.77
N SER A 143 -8.98 9.29 -10.08
CA SER A 143 -7.57 8.93 -10.33
C SER A 143 -7.39 8.15 -11.63
N ASP A 144 -6.16 8.13 -12.14
CA ASP A 144 -5.72 7.23 -13.20
C ASP A 144 -5.36 5.81 -12.68
N SER A 145 -5.56 5.56 -11.38
CA SER A 145 -5.33 4.27 -10.74
C SER A 145 -6.56 3.35 -10.78
N ALA A 146 -6.47 2.19 -10.11
CA ALA A 146 -7.51 1.16 -10.12
C ALA A 146 -8.92 1.67 -9.79
N SER A 147 -9.06 2.62 -8.84
CA SER A 147 -10.36 3.19 -8.47
C SER A 147 -10.98 4.02 -9.58
N GLY A 148 -10.22 4.92 -10.19
CA GLY A 148 -10.72 5.79 -11.25
C GLY A 148 -10.94 5.05 -12.57
N VAL A 149 -10.08 4.08 -12.88
CA VAL A 149 -10.31 3.18 -14.04
C VAL A 149 -11.62 2.42 -13.87
N TYR A 150 -11.88 1.83 -12.68
CA TYR A 150 -13.15 1.17 -12.41
C TYR A 150 -14.34 2.11 -12.55
N LEU A 151 -14.29 3.30 -11.95
CA LEU A 151 -15.40 4.26 -12.01
C LEU A 151 -15.73 4.67 -13.44
N SER A 152 -14.72 5.01 -14.24
CA SER A 152 -14.91 5.50 -15.62
C SER A 152 -15.33 4.39 -16.60
N THR A 153 -14.85 3.17 -16.40
CA THR A 153 -15.12 2.07 -17.35
C THR A 153 -16.34 1.24 -16.97
N VAL A 154 -16.67 1.14 -15.68
CA VAL A 154 -17.74 0.29 -15.14
C VAL A 154 -18.74 1.09 -14.31
N GLY A 155 -18.32 1.79 -13.24
CA GLY A 155 -19.22 2.35 -12.24
C GLY A 155 -20.20 3.37 -12.81
N PHE A 156 -19.75 4.34 -13.59
CA PHE A 156 -20.62 5.36 -14.19
C PHE A 156 -21.57 4.76 -15.24
N LYS A 157 -21.14 3.75 -15.98
CA LYS A 157 -22.01 3.03 -16.94
C LYS A 157 -23.06 2.20 -16.21
N GLN A 158 -22.69 1.51 -15.13
CA GLN A 158 -23.61 0.73 -14.31
C GLN A 158 -24.73 1.61 -13.70
N MET A 159 -24.39 2.85 -13.32
CA MET A 159 -25.36 3.83 -12.87
C MET A 159 -26.16 4.47 -14.01
N GLY A 160 -25.83 4.22 -15.28
CA GLY A 160 -26.48 4.79 -16.45
C GLY A 160 -26.33 6.31 -16.57
N ILE A 161 -25.14 6.86 -16.19
CA ILE A 161 -24.85 8.31 -16.24
C ILE A 161 -23.55 8.67 -16.94
N ALA A 162 -22.86 7.70 -17.51
CA ALA A 162 -21.54 7.94 -18.07
C ALA A 162 -21.52 9.07 -19.09
N ASP A 163 -22.48 9.12 -20.00
CA ASP A 163 -22.57 10.14 -21.05
C ASP A 163 -22.98 11.51 -20.47
N GLU A 164 -23.89 11.53 -19.49
CA GLU A 164 -24.39 12.76 -18.89
C GLU A 164 -23.31 13.50 -18.09
N ILE A 165 -22.39 12.78 -17.48
CA ILE A 165 -21.30 13.38 -16.68
C ILE A 165 -19.98 13.52 -17.46
N ALA A 166 -19.88 13.02 -18.69
CA ALA A 166 -18.62 13.00 -19.45
C ALA A 166 -17.98 14.38 -19.57
N GLY A 167 -18.79 15.41 -19.87
CA GLY A 167 -18.30 16.78 -20.07
C GLY A 167 -17.79 17.49 -18.80
N LYS A 168 -18.04 16.92 -17.61
CA LYS A 168 -17.66 17.51 -16.32
C LYS A 168 -16.81 16.55 -15.46
N SER A 169 -16.47 15.37 -16.00
CA SER A 169 -15.65 14.36 -15.35
C SER A 169 -14.28 14.30 -15.99
N ARG A 170 -13.22 14.26 -15.16
CA ARG A 170 -11.85 14.15 -15.66
C ARG A 170 -11.01 13.17 -14.85
N MET A 171 -10.19 12.40 -15.54
CA MET A 171 -9.12 11.61 -14.95
C MET A 171 -7.95 12.53 -14.59
N ILE A 172 -7.39 12.34 -13.40
CA ILE A 172 -6.23 13.09 -12.90
C ILE A 172 -5.02 12.18 -12.97
N PRO A 173 -4.06 12.45 -13.86
CA PRO A 173 -2.84 11.66 -13.96
C PRO A 173 -1.83 12.07 -12.89
N ALA A 174 -1.19 11.07 -12.30
CA ALA A 174 0.01 11.19 -11.44
C ALA A 174 -0.08 12.16 -10.25
N THR A 175 -1.25 12.76 -9.99
CA THR A 175 -1.47 13.68 -8.86
C THR A 175 -2.57 13.11 -7.97
N PRO A 176 -2.43 13.16 -6.63
CA PRO A 176 -3.51 12.79 -5.72
C PRO A 176 -4.78 13.61 -6.00
N VAL A 177 -5.90 12.93 -6.19
CA VAL A 177 -7.19 13.61 -6.48
C VAL A 177 -7.61 14.54 -5.34
N GLY A 178 -7.29 14.17 -4.10
CA GLY A 178 -7.55 15.00 -2.94
C GLY A 178 -6.90 16.40 -3.03
N GLU A 179 -5.72 16.53 -3.63
CA GLU A 179 -5.07 17.83 -3.83
C GLU A 179 -5.83 18.72 -4.82
N ILE A 180 -6.39 18.12 -5.88
CA ILE A 180 -7.21 18.82 -6.87
C ILE A 180 -8.49 19.35 -6.22
N VAL A 181 -9.11 18.54 -5.36
CA VAL A 181 -10.30 18.93 -4.59
C VAL A 181 -9.95 20.03 -3.56
N ALA A 182 -8.85 19.90 -2.83
CA ALA A 182 -8.40 20.90 -1.85
C ALA A 182 -8.19 22.27 -2.46
N LYS A 183 -7.62 22.33 -3.68
CA LYS A 183 -7.45 23.57 -4.47
C LYS A 183 -8.77 24.12 -5.01
N GLY A 184 -9.86 23.35 -4.97
CA GLY A 184 -11.15 23.71 -5.55
C GLY A 184 -11.22 23.59 -7.08
N GLU A 185 -10.29 22.86 -7.68
CA GLU A 185 -10.26 22.57 -9.11
C GLU A 185 -11.26 21.47 -9.53
N ALA A 186 -11.78 20.72 -8.57
CA ALA A 186 -12.90 19.82 -8.70
C ALA A 186 -13.80 19.91 -7.47
N GLU A 187 -15.13 19.79 -7.69
CA GLU A 187 -16.13 19.77 -6.61
C GLU A 187 -16.13 18.43 -5.89
N LEU A 188 -16.11 17.35 -6.66
CA LEU A 188 -16.11 15.97 -6.16
C LEU A 188 -14.82 15.25 -6.58
N GLY A 189 -14.21 14.52 -5.65
CA GLY A 189 -13.01 13.74 -5.94
C GLY A 189 -13.14 12.29 -5.46
N PHE A 190 -12.80 11.35 -6.34
CA PHE A 190 -12.84 9.92 -6.07
C PHE A 190 -11.45 9.30 -6.13
N GLN A 191 -11.07 8.62 -5.06
CA GLN A 191 -9.84 7.84 -4.96
C GLN A 191 -10.02 6.76 -3.89
N GLN A 192 -9.02 5.92 -3.64
CA GLN A 192 -9.06 5.04 -2.46
C GLN A 192 -9.14 5.89 -1.18
N LEU A 193 -9.92 5.46 -0.20
CA LEU A 193 -10.03 6.17 1.09
C LEU A 193 -8.65 6.42 1.71
N SER A 194 -7.78 5.43 1.65
CA SER A 194 -6.42 5.51 2.19
C SER A 194 -5.53 6.56 1.51
N GLU A 195 -5.85 6.93 0.28
CA GLU A 195 -5.16 8.00 -0.46
C GLU A 195 -5.77 9.38 -0.19
N LEU A 196 -7.07 9.43 0.11
CA LEU A 196 -7.78 10.67 0.45
C LEU A 196 -7.53 11.11 1.90
N MET A 197 -7.57 10.17 2.86
CA MET A 197 -7.48 10.47 4.28
C MET A 197 -6.29 11.34 4.71
N PRO A 198 -5.07 11.15 4.18
CA PRO A 198 -3.92 11.96 4.58
C PRO A 198 -3.87 13.35 3.93
N VAL A 199 -4.75 13.66 2.97
CA VAL A 199 -4.70 14.93 2.23
C VAL A 199 -5.33 16.06 3.03
N PRO A 200 -4.60 17.14 3.35
CA PRO A 200 -5.16 18.29 4.03
C PRO A 200 -6.06 19.13 3.09
N GLY A 201 -7.03 19.82 3.65
CA GLY A 201 -7.90 20.73 2.89
C GLY A 201 -9.08 20.07 2.18
N ILE A 202 -9.33 18.78 2.45
CA ILE A 202 -10.54 18.07 2.02
C ILE A 202 -11.31 17.52 3.21
N GLU A 203 -12.57 17.19 2.98
CA GLU A 203 -13.39 16.39 3.88
C GLU A 203 -13.88 15.13 3.17
N LEU A 204 -13.73 14.01 3.85
CA LEU A 204 -14.28 12.75 3.38
C LEU A 204 -15.81 12.78 3.55
N VAL A 205 -16.51 12.46 2.48
CA VAL A 205 -17.94 12.20 2.50
C VAL A 205 -18.19 10.78 3.01
N GLY A 206 -17.44 9.82 2.49
CA GLY A 206 -17.50 8.43 2.91
C GLY A 206 -17.14 7.47 1.77
N PRO A 207 -17.23 6.15 2.03
CA PRO A 207 -17.10 5.12 1.00
C PRO A 207 -18.32 5.15 0.06
N LEU A 208 -18.13 4.65 -1.16
CA LEU A 208 -19.24 4.44 -2.08
C LEU A 208 -20.22 3.38 -1.54
N PRO A 209 -21.53 3.46 -1.89
CA PRO A 209 -22.50 2.45 -1.51
C PRO A 209 -22.19 1.09 -2.19
N ASP A 210 -22.51 -0.01 -1.50
CA ASP A 210 -22.17 -1.40 -1.88
C ASP A 210 -22.52 -1.73 -3.35
N GLY A 211 -23.62 -1.22 -3.87
CA GLY A 211 -24.06 -1.50 -5.24
C GLY A 211 -23.14 -0.98 -6.34
N VAL A 212 -22.19 -0.08 -6.03
CA VAL A 212 -21.20 0.49 -6.95
C VAL A 212 -19.82 0.56 -6.34
N GLN A 213 -19.63 0.01 -5.15
CA GLN A 213 -18.31 -0.09 -4.52
C GLN A 213 -17.47 -1.16 -5.21
N LYS A 214 -16.19 -0.85 -5.42
CA LYS A 214 -15.17 -1.81 -5.80
C LYS A 214 -14.14 -1.94 -4.70
N VAL A 215 -14.17 -3.05 -3.99
CA VAL A 215 -13.15 -3.37 -3.02
C VAL A 215 -11.86 -3.74 -3.75
N THR A 216 -10.77 -3.06 -3.42
CA THR A 216 -9.43 -3.36 -3.93
C THR A 216 -8.65 -4.13 -2.88
N MET A 217 -8.20 -5.34 -3.21
CA MET A 217 -7.27 -6.08 -2.38
C MET A 217 -5.84 -5.61 -2.65
N TYR A 218 -5.11 -5.29 -1.60
CA TYR A 218 -3.66 -5.07 -1.64
C TYR A 218 -2.94 -6.32 -1.16
N ALA A 219 -1.84 -6.63 -1.80
CA ALA A 219 -0.98 -7.76 -1.46
C ALA A 219 0.49 -7.35 -1.40
N ALA A 220 1.25 -8.12 -0.63
CA ALA A 220 2.69 -8.05 -0.54
C ALA A 220 3.33 -9.24 -1.26
N GLY A 221 4.55 -9.05 -1.77
CA GLY A 221 5.36 -10.13 -2.32
C GLY A 221 6.84 -9.75 -2.33
N ILE A 222 7.72 -10.74 -2.32
CA ILE A 222 9.17 -10.57 -2.37
C ILE A 222 9.64 -10.71 -3.81
N SER A 223 10.43 -9.76 -4.28
CA SER A 223 11.07 -9.82 -5.59
C SER A 223 12.00 -11.03 -5.69
N VAL A 224 12.06 -11.71 -6.84
CA VAL A 224 13.04 -12.78 -7.07
C VAL A 224 14.47 -12.27 -7.05
N ASP A 225 14.68 -10.97 -7.27
CA ASP A 225 15.98 -10.30 -7.26
C ASP A 225 16.36 -9.73 -5.88
N SER A 226 15.52 -9.93 -4.85
CA SER A 226 15.77 -9.45 -3.49
C SER A 226 17.11 -9.97 -2.96
N LYS A 227 17.88 -9.08 -2.33
CA LYS A 227 19.12 -9.43 -1.65
C LYS A 227 18.89 -9.75 -0.17
N GLU A 228 17.75 -9.32 0.37
CA GLU A 228 17.37 -9.43 1.78
C GLU A 228 16.03 -10.20 1.95
N PRO A 229 15.92 -11.45 1.45
CA PRO A 229 14.63 -12.17 1.47
C PRO A 229 14.14 -12.49 2.89
N ALA A 230 15.04 -12.69 3.85
CA ALA A 230 14.68 -12.97 5.24
C ALA A 230 14.09 -11.74 5.93
N ALA A 231 14.74 -10.57 5.80
CA ALA A 231 14.25 -9.28 6.32
C ALA A 231 12.96 -8.85 5.61
N SER A 232 12.87 -9.06 4.29
CA SER A 232 11.65 -8.84 3.49
C SER A 232 10.47 -9.66 4.02
N ALA A 233 10.68 -10.94 4.29
CA ALA A 233 9.65 -11.79 4.88
C ALA A 233 9.26 -11.35 6.30
N ALA A 234 10.22 -10.90 7.10
CA ALA A 234 9.96 -10.35 8.42
C ALA A 234 9.10 -9.08 8.34
N PHE A 235 9.40 -8.17 7.40
CA PHE A 235 8.62 -6.95 7.18
C PHE A 235 7.17 -7.27 6.75
N ILE A 236 6.98 -8.20 5.82
CA ILE A 236 5.63 -8.62 5.40
C ILE A 236 4.85 -9.22 6.58
N ARG A 237 5.46 -10.09 7.39
CA ARG A 237 4.82 -10.63 8.61
C ARG A 237 4.47 -9.52 9.61
N PHE A 238 5.34 -8.52 9.77
CA PHE A 238 5.07 -7.38 10.63
C PHE A 238 3.86 -6.59 10.15
N LEU A 239 3.77 -6.26 8.84
CA LEU A 239 2.63 -5.54 8.25
C LEU A 239 1.29 -6.27 8.41
N THR A 240 1.30 -7.61 8.46
CA THR A 240 0.11 -8.46 8.62
C THR A 240 -0.13 -8.91 10.07
N SER A 241 0.67 -8.42 11.00
CA SER A 241 0.53 -8.75 12.42
C SER A 241 -0.68 -8.07 13.07
N PRO A 242 -1.24 -8.65 14.15
CA PRO A 242 -2.28 -7.98 14.92
C PRO A 242 -1.85 -6.61 15.47
N GLY A 243 -0.55 -6.41 15.74
CA GLY A 243 0.01 -5.13 16.20
C GLY A 243 -0.06 -4.01 15.16
N ALA A 244 0.12 -4.32 13.89
CA ALA A 244 0.03 -3.35 12.80
C ALA A 244 -1.42 -2.99 12.41
N ALA A 245 -2.39 -3.86 12.72
CA ALA A 245 -3.78 -3.71 12.29
C ALA A 245 -4.43 -2.36 12.70
N PRO A 246 -4.24 -1.81 13.92
CA PRO A 246 -4.78 -0.51 14.28
C PRO A 246 -4.26 0.62 13.39
N THR A 247 -2.96 0.61 13.08
CA THR A 247 -2.35 1.61 12.18
C THR A 247 -2.92 1.50 10.77
N VAL A 248 -3.03 0.29 10.21
CA VAL A 248 -3.64 0.08 8.88
C VAL A 248 -5.08 0.60 8.85
N LYS A 249 -5.88 0.31 9.89
CA LYS A 249 -7.27 0.80 10.01
C LYS A 249 -7.36 2.33 10.08
N SER A 250 -6.43 2.99 10.76
CA SER A 250 -6.44 4.45 10.90
C SER A 250 -6.29 5.18 9.55
N PHE A 251 -5.83 4.48 8.52
CA PHE A 251 -5.77 4.97 7.14
C PHE A 251 -6.93 4.47 6.26
N GLY A 252 -8.05 4.02 6.85
CA GLY A 252 -9.26 3.63 6.11
C GLY A 252 -9.15 2.33 5.33
N LEU A 253 -8.27 1.45 5.74
CA LEU A 253 -8.09 0.11 5.18
C LEU A 253 -8.60 -0.96 6.15
N ASP A 254 -9.13 -2.06 5.60
CA ASP A 254 -9.42 -3.24 6.40
C ASP A 254 -8.21 -4.18 6.34
N PRO A 255 -7.43 -4.33 7.44
CA PRO A 255 -6.25 -5.18 7.43
C PRO A 255 -6.63 -6.66 7.27
N VAL A 256 -5.82 -7.38 6.52
CA VAL A 256 -5.80 -8.86 6.54
C VAL A 256 -4.72 -9.25 7.52
N THR A 257 -5.12 -9.81 8.66
CA THR A 257 -4.17 -10.29 9.68
C THR A 257 -3.95 -11.77 9.53
N ILE A 258 -2.69 -12.17 9.54
CA ILE A 258 -2.28 -13.58 9.61
C ILE A 258 -1.97 -13.87 11.06
N GLN A 259 -2.69 -14.83 11.64
CA GLN A 259 -2.33 -15.35 12.95
C GLN A 259 -1.06 -16.20 12.82
N PRO A 260 -0.12 -16.11 13.77
CA PRO A 260 1.11 -16.89 13.75
C PRO A 260 0.87 -18.40 13.87
#